data_eac588d372e87912705c060aaf8d2e32
#
_entry.id   eac588d372e87912705c060aaf8d2e32
#
_cell.length_a   1.000
_cell.length_b   1.000
_cell.length_c   1.000
_cell.angle_alpha   90.00
_cell.angle_beta   90.00
_cell.angle_gamma   90.00
#
_symmetry.space_group_name_H-M   'P 1'
#
loop_
_entity.id
_entity.type
_entity.pdbx_description
1 polymer ?
#
loop_
_entity_poly.entity_id
_entity_poly.type
_entity_poly.pdbx_seq_one_letter_code
_entity_poly.pdbx_strand_id
1 'polypeptide(L)'
;MIQCHTINSLTRLDLREGGPYVLSQFVGGMAAPLFLFMAGMTSAFKMESLERREPDWRRRWLVSLRRAGYIMSIAMLFRLTNYLGAFPHGDAQDLTRVDILNCMGVAMAAMAVAAVFEGSARPRFAAAAGLAIAAASPLVANLSWHGVPQLLHEYLAPGFGRGRFPFFPCASYLAFGIAAGAVVKRVTTERMDRLMQWSVLIGFGMVFIVQYFSNLPYSIYPKSNFWTDSPALISIRTGICLLMMAGAYLWTEFCARPVWSWMETLGKNSLMVYWVHVMLVYGAVVKPIKRKLDIPQVVLATLVVTALMVALSVVWLRWKARRRVARSGLEEAKPAYASR
;
A
#
# COMPACT_ATOMS: atom_id res chain seq x y z
N MET A 1 -6.70 -4.37 5.74
CA MET A 1 -7.31 -3.02 5.66
C MET A 1 -8.76 -3.01 6.14
N ILE A 2 -9.67 -3.82 5.61
CA ILE A 2 -11.09 -3.85 6.03
C ILE A 2 -11.19 -4.04 7.54
N GLN A 3 -10.57 -5.09 8.08
CA GLN A 3 -10.56 -5.40 9.51
C GLN A 3 -10.07 -4.21 10.35
N CYS A 4 -8.95 -3.60 10.00
CA CYS A 4 -8.38 -2.48 10.74
C CYS A 4 -9.33 -1.27 10.78
N HIS A 5 -9.90 -0.89 9.64
CA HIS A 5 -10.79 0.25 9.54
C HIS A 5 -12.11 0.01 10.28
N THR A 6 -12.68 -1.20 10.15
CA THR A 6 -13.94 -1.56 10.82
C THR A 6 -13.75 -1.56 12.35
N ILE A 7 -12.71 -2.21 12.85
CA ILE A 7 -12.42 -2.26 14.29
C ILE A 7 -12.14 -0.84 14.82
N ASN A 8 -11.32 -0.06 14.12
CA ASN A 8 -11.01 1.31 14.55
C ASN A 8 -12.23 2.25 14.54
N SER A 9 -13.18 2.05 13.63
CA SER A 9 -14.36 2.93 13.54
C SER A 9 -15.45 2.55 14.55
N LEU A 10 -15.70 1.26 14.78
CA LEU A 10 -16.89 0.77 15.44
C LEU A 10 -16.69 0.38 16.91
N THR A 11 -15.47 -0.01 17.33
CA THR A 11 -15.19 -0.44 18.71
C THR A 11 -15.42 0.69 19.71
N ARG A 12 -16.09 0.37 20.81
CA ARG A 12 -16.26 1.25 21.98
C ARG A 12 -14.90 1.74 22.48
N LEU A 13 -14.88 2.95 23.04
CA LEU A 13 -13.63 3.60 23.46
C LEU A 13 -12.99 2.90 24.65
N ASP A 14 -13.80 2.41 25.61
CA ASP A 14 -13.36 1.69 26.81
C ASP A 14 -12.70 0.32 26.50
N LEU A 15 -13.00 -0.28 25.35
CA LEU A 15 -12.42 -1.56 24.91
C LEU A 15 -11.13 -1.39 24.08
N ARG A 16 -10.67 -0.19 23.86
CA ARG A 16 -9.50 0.07 22.96
C ARG A 16 -8.15 -0.13 23.64
N GLU A 17 -8.12 -0.24 24.94
CA GLU A 17 -6.92 -0.53 25.72
C GLU A 17 -6.71 -2.03 25.96
N GLY A 18 -7.72 -2.87 25.64
CA GLY A 18 -7.67 -4.30 25.83
C GLY A 18 -6.80 -5.04 24.81
N GLY A 19 -6.25 -6.19 25.21
CA GLY A 19 -5.38 -7.05 24.39
C GLY A 19 -5.92 -7.37 22.99
N PRO A 20 -7.20 -7.78 22.83
CA PRO A 20 -7.78 -8.08 21.53
C PRO A 20 -7.75 -6.88 20.57
N TYR A 21 -8.02 -5.69 21.06
CA TYR A 21 -7.96 -4.48 20.24
C TYR A 21 -6.51 -4.14 19.84
N VAL A 22 -5.57 -4.17 20.80
CA VAL A 22 -4.15 -3.90 20.54
C VAL A 22 -3.59 -4.89 19.51
N LEU A 23 -3.88 -6.20 19.66
CA LEU A 23 -3.49 -7.21 18.68
C LEU A 23 -4.07 -6.93 17.30
N SER A 24 -5.34 -6.54 17.22
CA SER A 24 -6.00 -6.19 15.96
C SER A 24 -5.35 -5.00 15.27
N GLN A 25 -4.91 -4.00 16.04
CA GLN A 25 -4.20 -2.82 15.53
C GLN A 25 -2.77 -3.16 15.09
N PHE A 26 -2.09 -4.08 15.76
CA PHE A 26 -0.78 -4.57 15.31
C PHE A 26 -0.88 -5.25 13.94
N VAL A 27 -1.81 -6.20 13.78
CA VAL A 27 -2.08 -6.87 12.49
C VAL A 27 -2.54 -5.86 11.44
N GLY A 28 -3.47 -4.98 11.80
CA GLY A 28 -3.99 -3.94 10.91
C GLY A 28 -2.95 -2.91 10.49
N GLY A 29 -1.97 -2.64 11.36
CA GLY A 29 -0.85 -1.75 11.10
C GLY A 29 0.09 -2.24 10.00
N MET A 30 0.07 -3.54 9.66
CA MET A 30 0.78 -4.09 8.51
C MET A 30 0.12 -3.78 7.15
N ALA A 31 -1.15 -3.38 7.15
CA ALA A 31 -1.89 -3.17 5.91
C ALA A 31 -1.28 -2.07 5.02
N ALA A 32 -0.85 -0.96 5.60
CA ALA A 32 -0.26 0.16 4.84
C ALA A 32 1.16 -0.17 4.32
N PRO A 33 2.10 -0.68 5.12
CA PRO A 33 3.40 -1.17 4.65
C PRO A 33 3.27 -2.18 3.51
N LEU A 34 2.41 -3.19 3.67
CA LEU A 34 2.20 -4.21 2.65
C LEU A 34 1.61 -3.61 1.37
N PHE A 35 0.66 -2.68 1.48
CA PHE A 35 0.06 -2.02 0.32
C PHE A 35 1.10 -1.22 -0.48
N LEU A 36 1.97 -0.45 0.18
CA LEU A 36 3.05 0.29 -0.45
C LEU A 36 4.12 -0.64 -1.03
N PHE A 37 4.49 -1.70 -0.32
CA PHE A 37 5.43 -2.70 -0.80
C PHE A 37 4.93 -3.38 -2.08
N MET A 38 3.68 -3.82 -2.11
CA MET A 38 3.06 -4.42 -3.29
C MET A 38 2.92 -3.42 -4.45
N ALA A 39 2.63 -2.14 -4.17
CA ALA A 39 2.63 -1.09 -5.17
C ALA A 39 4.03 -0.88 -5.78
N GLY A 40 5.07 -0.98 -4.95
CA GLY A 40 6.48 -0.99 -5.39
C GLY A 40 6.78 -2.19 -6.30
N MET A 41 6.42 -3.41 -5.90
CA MET A 41 6.62 -4.62 -6.71
C MET A 41 5.94 -4.51 -8.09
N THR A 42 4.67 -4.10 -8.11
CA THR A 42 3.95 -3.91 -9.38
C THR A 42 4.54 -2.81 -10.25
N SER A 43 5.12 -1.77 -9.63
CA SER A 43 5.86 -0.73 -10.33
C SER A 43 7.14 -1.28 -10.97
N ALA A 44 7.89 -2.10 -10.25
CA ALA A 44 9.07 -2.78 -10.76
C ALA A 44 8.74 -3.69 -11.95
N PHE A 45 7.67 -4.50 -11.85
CA PHE A 45 7.24 -5.35 -12.97
C PHE A 45 6.95 -4.54 -14.24
N LYS A 46 6.34 -3.37 -14.08
CA LYS A 46 6.10 -2.47 -15.21
C LYS A 46 7.39 -1.86 -15.74
N MET A 47 8.31 -1.42 -14.86
CA MET A 47 9.60 -0.87 -15.25
C MET A 47 10.46 -1.91 -15.99
N GLU A 48 10.50 -3.16 -15.53
CA GLU A 48 11.20 -4.26 -16.19
C GLU A 48 10.60 -4.60 -17.56
N SER A 49 9.27 -4.59 -17.66
CA SER A 49 8.60 -4.80 -18.94
C SER A 49 8.82 -3.64 -19.92
N LEU A 50 8.94 -2.43 -19.40
CA LEU A 50 9.17 -1.22 -20.21
C LEU A 50 10.62 -1.14 -20.70
N GLU A 51 11.60 -1.55 -19.89
CA GLU A 51 13.02 -1.63 -20.25
C GLU A 51 13.26 -2.46 -21.53
N ARG A 52 12.48 -3.55 -21.70
CA ARG A 52 12.57 -4.42 -22.88
C ARG A 52 11.97 -3.82 -24.16
N ARG A 53 11.11 -2.82 -24.03
CA ARG A 53 10.33 -2.25 -25.14
C ARG A 53 10.77 -0.83 -25.53
N GLU A 54 11.35 -0.10 -24.58
CA GLU A 54 11.69 1.31 -24.73
C GLU A 54 13.13 1.52 -24.27
N PRO A 55 14.07 1.74 -25.21
CA PRO A 55 15.47 1.99 -24.89
C PRO A 55 15.70 3.37 -24.26
N ASP A 56 14.84 4.36 -24.57
CA ASP A 56 15.00 5.72 -24.05
C ASP A 56 14.61 5.81 -22.58
N TRP A 57 15.59 6.08 -21.71
CA TRP A 57 15.40 6.24 -20.27
C TRP A 57 14.45 7.39 -19.92
N ARG A 58 14.42 8.49 -20.72
CA ARG A 58 13.52 9.62 -20.48
C ARG A 58 12.06 9.22 -20.63
N ARG A 59 11.76 8.43 -21.67
CA ARG A 59 10.41 7.90 -21.87
C ARG A 59 10.02 6.92 -20.77
N ARG A 60 10.93 6.04 -20.32
CA ARG A 60 10.67 5.14 -19.19
C ARG A 60 10.35 5.89 -17.90
N TRP A 61 11.13 6.94 -17.61
CA TRP A 61 10.88 7.81 -16.47
C TRP A 61 9.54 8.53 -16.58
N LEU A 62 9.23 9.16 -17.72
CA LEU A 62 7.97 9.87 -17.95
C LEU A 62 6.74 8.94 -17.82
N VAL A 63 6.81 7.72 -18.34
CA VAL A 63 5.73 6.74 -18.19
C VAL A 63 5.51 6.38 -16.72
N SER A 64 6.58 6.21 -15.94
CA SER A 64 6.51 5.95 -14.50
C SER A 64 5.93 7.15 -13.76
N LEU A 65 6.34 8.37 -14.11
CA LEU A 65 5.83 9.61 -13.52
C LEU A 65 4.34 9.84 -13.85
N ARG A 66 3.92 9.58 -15.10
CA ARG A 66 2.48 9.63 -15.48
C ARG A 66 1.64 8.68 -14.67
N ARG A 67 2.16 7.48 -14.36
CA ARG A 67 1.47 6.53 -13.49
C ARG A 67 1.33 7.07 -12.06
N ALA A 68 2.37 7.69 -11.53
CA ALA A 68 2.31 8.36 -10.23
C ALA A 68 1.26 9.48 -10.22
N GLY A 69 1.23 10.31 -11.27
CA GLY A 69 0.22 11.35 -11.46
C GLY A 69 -1.21 10.79 -11.53
N TYR A 70 -1.41 9.66 -12.22
CA TYR A 70 -2.71 8.99 -12.25
C TYR A 70 -3.16 8.53 -10.85
N ILE A 71 -2.26 7.94 -10.05
CA ILE A 71 -2.58 7.55 -8.66
C ILE A 71 -2.89 8.78 -7.81
N MET A 72 -2.15 9.87 -7.97
CA MET A 72 -2.40 11.13 -7.28
C MET A 72 -3.79 11.71 -7.66
N SER A 73 -4.17 11.66 -8.94
CA SER A 73 -5.50 12.10 -9.38
C SER A 73 -6.62 11.27 -8.75
N ILE A 74 -6.42 9.95 -8.64
CA ILE A 74 -7.35 9.07 -7.92
C ILE A 74 -7.41 9.42 -6.42
N ALA A 75 -6.27 9.72 -5.79
CA ALA A 75 -6.21 10.13 -4.40
C ALA A 75 -6.99 11.43 -4.15
N MET A 76 -6.85 12.42 -5.04
CA MET A 76 -7.60 13.67 -4.95
C MET A 76 -9.10 13.45 -5.17
N LEU A 77 -9.47 12.61 -6.15
CA LEU A 77 -10.87 12.25 -6.38
C LEU A 77 -11.48 11.53 -5.16
N PHE A 78 -10.71 10.63 -4.52
CA PHE A 78 -11.12 9.98 -3.29
C PHE A 78 -11.35 10.99 -2.15
N ARG A 79 -10.48 12.00 -2.00
CA ARG A 79 -10.68 13.07 -1.02
C ARG A 79 -11.93 13.90 -1.31
N LEU A 80 -12.13 14.26 -2.57
CA LEU A 80 -13.29 15.00 -3.00
C LEU A 80 -14.59 14.22 -2.71
N THR A 81 -14.64 12.93 -3.00
CA THR A 81 -15.86 12.11 -2.73
C THR A 81 -16.12 11.98 -1.22
N ASN A 82 -15.07 11.87 -0.39
CA ASN A 82 -15.24 11.86 1.07
C ASN A 82 -15.78 13.21 1.58
N TYR A 83 -15.25 14.32 1.09
CA TYR A 83 -15.71 15.66 1.45
C TYR A 83 -17.18 15.88 1.06
N LEU A 84 -17.54 15.55 -0.19
CA LEU A 84 -18.92 15.67 -0.67
C LEU A 84 -19.89 14.75 0.10
N GLY A 85 -19.45 13.54 0.46
CA GLY A 85 -20.23 12.61 1.28
C GLY A 85 -20.44 13.07 2.73
N ALA A 86 -19.60 13.99 3.22
CA ALA A 86 -19.72 14.59 4.56
C ALA A 86 -20.49 15.94 4.55
N PHE A 87 -20.82 16.49 3.39
CA PHE A 87 -21.51 17.78 3.27
C PHE A 87 -22.89 17.74 3.96
N PRO A 88 -23.35 18.84 4.66
CA PRO A 88 -22.70 20.16 4.78
C PRO A 88 -21.69 20.26 5.94
N HIS A 89 -21.42 19.19 6.68
CA HIS A 89 -20.63 19.18 7.92
C HIS A 89 -19.15 18.80 7.69
N GLY A 90 -18.74 18.64 6.43
CA GLY A 90 -17.36 18.31 6.06
C GLY A 90 -16.42 19.50 6.29
N ASP A 91 -15.24 19.23 6.87
CA ASP A 91 -14.18 20.21 7.01
C ASP A 91 -13.38 20.32 5.71
N ALA A 92 -13.22 21.54 5.17
CA ALA A 92 -12.45 21.78 3.95
C ALA A 92 -10.98 21.28 4.07
N GLN A 93 -10.44 21.24 5.28
CA GLN A 93 -9.12 20.66 5.54
C GLN A 93 -9.04 19.16 5.27
N ASP A 94 -10.17 18.44 5.22
CA ASP A 94 -10.18 17.03 4.84
C ASP A 94 -9.85 16.81 3.36
N LEU A 95 -9.99 17.82 2.50
CA LEU A 95 -9.56 17.75 1.09
C LEU A 95 -8.05 17.61 0.93
N THR A 96 -7.29 18.26 1.80
CA THR A 96 -5.82 18.28 1.76
C THR A 96 -5.16 17.22 2.63
N ARG A 97 -5.96 16.48 3.40
CA ARG A 97 -5.45 15.46 4.33
C ARG A 97 -4.69 14.36 3.60
N VAL A 98 -3.47 14.09 4.06
CA VAL A 98 -2.61 13.05 3.48
C VAL A 98 -3.04 11.66 3.94
N ASP A 99 -3.44 10.82 2.99
CA ASP A 99 -3.73 9.40 3.22
C ASP A 99 -2.75 8.48 2.47
N ILE A 100 -3.00 7.17 2.53
CA ILE A 100 -2.13 6.17 1.92
C ILE A 100 -2.03 6.32 0.39
N LEU A 101 -3.09 6.76 -0.31
CA LEU A 101 -3.07 6.96 -1.76
C LEU A 101 -2.26 8.20 -2.14
N ASN A 102 -2.39 9.28 -1.36
CA ASN A 102 -1.59 10.49 -1.54
C ASN A 102 -0.10 10.18 -1.32
N CYS A 103 0.23 9.50 -0.21
CA CYS A 103 1.59 9.04 0.07
C CYS A 103 2.13 8.15 -1.08
N MET A 104 1.33 7.19 -1.55
CA MET A 104 1.70 6.31 -2.65
C MET A 104 1.98 7.10 -3.94
N GLY A 105 1.16 8.10 -4.27
CA GLY A 105 1.36 8.96 -5.43
C GLY A 105 2.70 9.71 -5.37
N VAL A 106 3.00 10.36 -4.24
CA VAL A 106 4.28 11.07 -4.04
C VAL A 106 5.46 10.10 -4.02
N ALA A 107 5.35 8.97 -3.31
CA ALA A 107 6.41 7.97 -3.26
C ALA A 107 6.69 7.35 -4.64
N MET A 108 5.65 7.08 -5.44
CA MET A 108 5.81 6.61 -6.82
C MET A 108 6.45 7.67 -7.72
N ALA A 109 6.13 8.96 -7.53
CA ALA A 109 6.74 10.05 -8.30
C ALA A 109 8.24 10.18 -7.98
N ALA A 110 8.60 10.17 -6.70
CA ALA A 110 10.00 10.18 -6.27
C ALA A 110 10.76 8.94 -6.77
N MET A 111 10.18 7.76 -6.65
CA MET A 111 10.79 6.50 -7.07
C MET A 111 10.68 6.22 -8.57
N ALA A 112 10.03 7.10 -9.36
CA ALA A 112 10.01 7.00 -10.82
C ALA A 112 11.44 7.04 -11.42
N VAL A 113 12.38 7.67 -10.71
CA VAL A 113 13.80 7.69 -11.08
C VAL A 113 14.40 6.27 -11.17
N ALA A 114 13.85 5.28 -10.46
CA ALA A 114 14.29 3.88 -10.57
C ALA A 114 14.09 3.29 -11.98
N ALA A 115 13.22 3.89 -12.80
CA ALA A 115 13.02 3.48 -14.18
C ALA A 115 14.19 3.85 -15.12
N VAL A 116 15.05 4.78 -14.69
CA VAL A 116 16.28 5.16 -15.41
C VAL A 116 17.32 4.03 -15.36
N PHE A 117 17.41 3.35 -14.21
CA PHE A 117 18.35 2.29 -13.99
C PHE A 117 17.94 1.00 -14.68
N GLU A 118 18.93 0.25 -15.16
CA GLU A 118 18.75 -1.00 -15.87
C GLU A 118 19.42 -2.16 -15.11
N GLY A 119 19.04 -3.36 -15.47
CA GLY A 119 19.68 -4.54 -14.98
C GLY A 119 19.65 -4.61 -13.45
N SER A 120 20.75 -5.09 -12.86
CA SER A 120 20.94 -5.19 -11.42
C SER A 120 21.10 -3.83 -10.71
N ALA A 121 21.24 -2.74 -11.45
CA ALA A 121 21.34 -1.40 -10.86
C ALA A 121 20.01 -0.92 -10.26
N ARG A 122 18.89 -1.26 -10.88
CA ARG A 122 17.54 -0.87 -10.39
C ARG A 122 17.25 -1.41 -8.98
N PRO A 123 17.33 -2.72 -8.68
CA PRO A 123 17.06 -3.22 -7.34
C PRO A 123 18.06 -2.68 -6.31
N ARG A 124 19.32 -2.48 -6.67
CA ARG A 124 20.33 -1.87 -5.79
C ARG A 124 20.00 -0.43 -5.46
N PHE A 125 19.67 0.38 -6.48
CA PHE A 125 19.24 1.76 -6.28
C PHE A 125 18.00 1.82 -5.38
N ALA A 126 16.97 1.01 -5.67
CA ALA A 126 15.73 1.02 -4.90
C ALA A 126 15.93 0.59 -3.45
N ALA A 127 16.79 -0.42 -3.20
CA ALA A 127 17.14 -0.84 -1.85
C ALA A 127 17.90 0.26 -1.09
N ALA A 128 18.90 0.88 -1.73
CA ALA A 128 19.65 1.99 -1.15
C ALA A 128 18.75 3.21 -0.85
N ALA A 129 17.85 3.57 -1.77
CA ALA A 129 16.87 4.62 -1.55
C ALA A 129 15.94 4.29 -0.38
N GLY A 130 15.45 3.04 -0.29
CA GLY A 130 14.63 2.58 0.84
C GLY A 130 15.35 2.70 2.18
N LEU A 131 16.62 2.30 2.25
CA LEU A 131 17.44 2.45 3.44
C LEU A 131 17.71 3.91 3.78
N ALA A 132 18.02 4.75 2.80
CA ALA A 132 18.23 6.18 2.99
C ALA A 132 16.99 6.89 3.52
N ILE A 133 15.80 6.60 2.96
CA ILE A 133 14.52 7.13 3.43
C ILE A 133 14.23 6.67 4.86
N ALA A 134 14.46 5.39 5.16
CA ALA A 134 14.26 4.85 6.49
C ALA A 134 15.21 5.51 7.52
N ALA A 135 16.50 5.62 7.19
CA ALA A 135 17.49 6.24 8.06
C ALA A 135 17.27 7.75 8.25
N ALA A 136 16.79 8.45 7.22
CA ALA A 136 16.48 9.88 7.30
C ALA A 136 15.20 10.17 8.10
N SER A 137 14.32 9.20 8.31
CA SER A 137 13.00 9.42 8.92
C SER A 137 13.07 10.08 10.31
N PRO A 138 13.89 9.61 11.29
CA PRO A 138 14.01 10.28 12.59
C PRO A 138 14.59 11.68 12.48
N LEU A 139 15.51 11.91 11.52
CA LEU A 139 16.11 13.23 11.30
C LEU A 139 15.05 14.22 10.79
N VAL A 140 14.26 13.80 9.79
CA VAL A 140 13.18 14.62 9.23
C VAL A 140 12.08 14.90 10.25
N ALA A 141 11.75 13.91 11.11
CA ALA A 141 10.77 14.08 12.19
C ALA A 141 11.17 15.16 13.21
N ASN A 142 12.48 15.34 13.41
CA ASN A 142 13.02 16.29 14.40
C ASN A 142 13.50 17.62 13.80
N LEU A 143 13.33 17.82 12.47
CA LEU A 143 13.61 19.12 11.87
C LEU A 143 12.66 20.20 12.38
N SER A 144 13.16 21.45 12.45
CA SER A 144 12.29 22.62 12.69
C SER A 144 11.59 23.00 11.38
N TRP A 145 10.27 22.88 11.36
CA TRP A 145 9.44 23.18 10.17
C TRP A 145 8.88 24.62 10.20
N HIS A 146 9.53 25.54 10.92
CA HIS A 146 9.11 26.93 10.99
C HIS A 146 9.13 27.58 9.60
N GLY A 147 8.04 28.26 9.23
CA GLY A 147 7.91 28.91 7.93
C GLY A 147 7.61 27.99 6.74
N VAL A 148 7.56 26.68 6.94
CA VAL A 148 7.16 25.74 5.89
C VAL A 148 5.63 25.59 5.88
N PRO A 149 4.96 25.62 4.71
CA PRO A 149 3.52 25.38 4.62
C PRO A 149 3.13 24.06 5.29
N GLN A 150 2.07 24.09 6.12
CA GLN A 150 1.59 22.93 6.88
C GLN A 150 1.37 21.72 5.98
N LEU A 151 0.82 21.91 4.78
CA LEU A 151 0.58 20.85 3.80
C LEU A 151 1.88 20.10 3.44
N LEU A 152 2.96 20.83 3.18
CA LEU A 152 4.25 20.22 2.83
C LEU A 152 4.82 19.44 4.00
N HIS A 153 4.71 19.97 5.22
CA HIS A 153 5.10 19.27 6.44
C HIS A 153 4.31 17.96 6.60
N GLU A 154 2.97 17.99 6.46
CA GLU A 154 2.12 16.78 6.56
C GLU A 154 2.44 15.72 5.51
N TYR A 155 2.90 16.12 4.32
CA TYR A 155 3.34 15.19 3.28
C TYR A 155 4.69 14.56 3.57
N LEU A 156 5.60 15.26 4.23
CA LEU A 156 7.00 14.83 4.38
C LEU A 156 7.29 14.18 5.73
N ALA A 157 6.84 14.79 6.83
CA ALA A 157 7.27 14.41 8.18
C ALA A 157 6.19 13.66 8.97
N PRO A 158 6.58 12.65 9.78
CA PRO A 158 5.67 11.96 10.68
C PRO A 158 5.29 12.81 11.89
N GLY A 159 4.11 12.52 12.46
CA GLY A 159 3.71 13.03 13.79
C GLY A 159 3.11 14.42 13.81
N PHE A 160 2.91 15.10 12.68
CA PHE A 160 2.32 16.42 12.64
C PHE A 160 1.00 16.46 11.87
N GLY A 161 0.04 17.26 12.37
CA GLY A 161 -1.23 17.51 11.73
C GLY A 161 -2.15 16.29 11.61
N ARG A 162 -2.97 16.28 10.57
CA ARG A 162 -3.97 15.23 10.29
C ARG A 162 -3.44 14.15 9.33
N GLY A 163 -2.25 14.31 8.76
CA GLY A 163 -1.60 13.35 7.86
C GLY A 163 -1.19 12.08 8.61
N ARG A 164 -1.61 10.90 8.12
CA ARG A 164 -1.28 9.61 8.75
C ARG A 164 -0.19 8.84 8.05
N PHE A 165 0.10 9.21 6.80
CA PHE A 165 1.03 8.49 5.94
C PHE A 165 1.98 9.47 5.23
N PRO A 166 2.93 10.09 5.96
CA PRO A 166 3.91 10.98 5.36
C PRO A 166 4.89 10.20 4.48
N PHE A 167 5.61 10.92 3.62
CA PHE A 167 6.65 10.35 2.77
C PHE A 167 7.72 9.63 3.60
N PHE A 168 8.24 10.29 4.63
CA PHE A 168 9.11 9.65 5.63
C PHE A 168 8.26 9.11 6.79
N PRO A 169 8.27 7.82 7.08
CA PRO A 169 9.07 6.73 6.50
C PRO A 169 8.37 5.94 5.38
N CYS A 170 7.14 6.25 5.03
CA CYS A 170 6.27 5.34 4.26
C CYS A 170 6.81 5.00 2.88
N ALA A 171 7.50 5.93 2.20
CA ALA A 171 8.07 5.70 0.88
C ALA A 171 9.16 4.61 0.86
N SER A 172 9.78 4.30 2.02
CA SER A 172 10.76 3.21 2.11
C SER A 172 10.15 1.85 1.75
N TYR A 173 8.90 1.58 2.17
CA TYR A 173 8.23 0.32 1.84
C TYR A 173 8.00 0.17 0.33
N LEU A 174 7.66 1.26 -0.36
CA LEU A 174 7.51 1.25 -1.80
C LEU A 174 8.86 1.02 -2.48
N ALA A 175 9.93 1.65 -2.00
CA ALA A 175 11.30 1.47 -2.52
C ALA A 175 11.78 0.02 -2.33
N PHE A 176 11.60 -0.57 -1.15
CA PHE A 176 11.90 -2.00 -0.91
C PHE A 176 11.03 -2.91 -1.77
N GLY A 177 9.78 -2.55 -1.99
CA GLY A 177 8.89 -3.26 -2.92
C GLY A 177 9.41 -3.23 -4.36
N ILE A 178 9.95 -2.09 -4.84
CA ILE A 178 10.60 -1.99 -6.16
C ILE A 178 11.83 -2.90 -6.21
N ALA A 179 12.67 -2.91 -5.17
CA ALA A 179 13.85 -3.77 -5.10
C ALA A 179 13.46 -5.25 -5.18
N ALA A 180 12.54 -5.70 -4.34
CA ALA A 180 12.04 -7.08 -4.32
C ALA A 180 11.39 -7.47 -5.65
N GLY A 181 10.51 -6.63 -6.19
CA GLY A 181 9.81 -6.88 -7.45
C GLY A 181 10.76 -6.96 -8.65
N ALA A 182 11.79 -6.12 -8.71
CA ALA A 182 12.80 -6.17 -9.76
C ALA A 182 13.60 -7.48 -9.71
N VAL A 183 13.92 -7.99 -8.52
CA VAL A 183 14.59 -9.29 -8.35
C VAL A 183 13.65 -10.42 -8.76
N VAL A 184 12.42 -10.46 -8.23
CA VAL A 184 11.42 -11.50 -8.54
C VAL A 184 11.17 -11.59 -10.06
N LYS A 185 11.07 -10.46 -10.76
CA LYS A 185 10.78 -10.45 -12.20
C LYS A 185 11.93 -10.99 -13.06
N ARG A 186 13.15 -11.01 -12.54
CA ARG A 186 14.36 -11.43 -13.27
C ARG A 186 14.78 -12.87 -12.99
N VAL A 187 14.34 -13.40 -11.86
CA VAL A 187 14.68 -14.78 -11.49
C VAL A 187 13.89 -15.75 -12.37
N THR A 188 14.56 -16.79 -12.85
CA THR A 188 13.92 -17.88 -13.58
C THR A 188 13.08 -18.73 -12.65
N THR A 189 12.07 -19.42 -13.19
CA THR A 189 11.17 -20.29 -12.43
C THR A 189 11.94 -21.33 -11.60
N GLU A 190 12.99 -21.90 -12.14
CA GLU A 190 13.84 -22.90 -11.48
C GLU A 190 14.58 -22.38 -10.23
N ARG A 191 14.82 -21.07 -10.17
CA ARG A 191 15.52 -20.41 -9.04
C ARG A 191 14.57 -19.70 -8.09
N MET A 192 13.28 -19.73 -8.37
CA MET A 192 12.27 -19.01 -7.58
C MET A 192 12.23 -19.56 -6.15
N ASP A 193 12.29 -20.88 -5.98
CA ASP A 193 12.33 -21.50 -4.64
C ASP A 193 13.49 -20.98 -3.81
N ARG A 194 14.70 -20.91 -4.41
CA ARG A 194 15.87 -20.38 -3.73
C ARG A 194 15.72 -18.90 -3.36
N LEU A 195 15.11 -18.11 -4.23
CA LEU A 195 14.80 -16.71 -3.93
C LEU A 195 13.84 -16.61 -2.75
N MET A 196 12.81 -17.44 -2.69
CA MET A 196 11.85 -17.44 -1.59
C MET A 196 12.49 -17.91 -0.29
N GLN A 197 13.38 -18.91 -0.32
CA GLN A 197 14.18 -19.33 0.86
C GLN A 197 15.03 -18.16 1.39
N TRP A 198 15.73 -17.43 0.51
CA TRP A 198 16.46 -16.22 0.90
C TRP A 198 15.54 -15.13 1.44
N SER A 199 14.37 -14.96 0.87
CA SER A 199 13.38 -13.98 1.37
C SER A 199 12.89 -14.33 2.78
N VAL A 200 12.71 -15.62 3.07
CA VAL A 200 12.39 -16.10 4.42
C VAL A 200 13.53 -15.83 5.39
N LEU A 201 14.76 -16.19 5.02
CA LEU A 201 15.93 -16.02 5.89
C LEU A 201 16.18 -14.53 6.19
N ILE A 202 16.17 -13.68 5.15
CA ILE A 202 16.33 -12.23 5.31
C ILE A 202 15.15 -11.66 6.12
N GLY A 203 13.92 -12.08 5.84
CA GLY A 203 12.73 -11.62 6.54
C GLY A 203 12.79 -11.92 8.04
N PHE A 204 13.14 -13.14 8.43
CA PHE A 204 13.34 -13.50 9.83
C PHE A 204 14.52 -12.74 10.44
N GLY A 205 15.64 -12.63 9.73
CA GLY A 205 16.79 -11.84 10.17
C GLY A 205 16.39 -10.38 10.46
N MET A 206 15.66 -9.74 9.55
CA MET A 206 15.17 -8.38 9.76
C MET A 206 14.23 -8.26 10.97
N VAL A 207 13.37 -9.25 11.22
CA VAL A 207 12.46 -9.21 12.36
C VAL A 207 13.23 -9.42 13.66
N PHE A 208 13.99 -10.49 13.81
CA PHE A 208 14.59 -10.88 15.10
C PHE A 208 15.85 -10.10 15.44
N ILE A 209 16.75 -9.91 14.45
CA ILE A 209 18.00 -9.20 14.69
C ILE A 209 17.72 -7.72 14.99
N VAL A 210 16.85 -7.10 14.19
CA VAL A 210 16.51 -5.69 14.39
C VAL A 210 15.72 -5.47 15.68
N GLN A 211 14.81 -6.41 16.03
CA GLN A 211 14.10 -6.37 17.31
C GLN A 211 15.08 -6.47 18.49
N TYR A 212 16.08 -7.34 18.41
CA TYR A 212 17.11 -7.45 19.42
C TYR A 212 17.89 -6.14 19.58
N PHE A 213 18.38 -5.57 18.48
CA PHE A 213 19.11 -4.31 18.52
C PHE A 213 18.26 -3.12 18.96
N SER A 214 16.96 -3.11 18.65
CA SER A 214 16.05 -2.04 19.07
C SER A 214 15.79 -2.02 20.58
N ASN A 215 16.03 -3.12 21.28
CA ASN A 215 15.88 -3.26 22.72
C ASN A 215 17.16 -2.91 23.51
N LEU A 216 18.27 -2.65 22.81
CA LEU A 216 19.50 -2.23 23.47
C LEU A 216 19.35 -0.78 24.00
N PRO A 217 20.02 -0.44 25.12
CA PRO A 217 19.94 0.89 25.73
C PRO A 217 20.63 2.00 24.91
N TYR A 218 21.19 1.65 23.77
CA TYR A 218 21.89 2.59 22.90
C TYR A 218 21.00 2.97 21.70
N SER A 219 20.82 4.25 21.46
CA SER A 219 20.15 4.78 20.30
C SER A 219 21.10 5.59 19.43
N ILE A 220 21.11 5.31 18.13
CA ILE A 220 21.87 6.09 17.13
C ILE A 220 21.26 7.49 16.98
N TYR A 221 19.96 7.62 17.22
CA TYR A 221 19.22 8.87 17.08
C TYR A 221 18.96 9.48 18.47
N PRO A 222 19.21 10.77 18.66
CA PRO A 222 18.93 11.46 19.94
C PRO A 222 17.45 11.43 20.32
N LYS A 223 16.57 11.49 19.29
CA LYS A 223 15.11 11.39 19.45
C LYS A 223 14.56 10.54 18.30
N SER A 224 13.85 9.49 18.61
CA SER A 224 13.13 8.66 17.65
C SER A 224 11.95 8.00 18.35
N ASN A 225 10.81 7.97 17.69
CA ASN A 225 9.64 7.24 18.18
C ASN A 225 9.56 5.89 17.43
N PHE A 226 9.63 4.78 18.19
CA PHE A 226 9.62 3.45 17.63
C PHE A 226 8.46 3.23 16.66
N TRP A 227 7.26 3.73 17.01
CA TRP A 227 6.03 3.46 16.25
C TRP A 227 5.82 4.35 15.02
N THR A 228 6.52 5.46 14.92
CA THR A 228 6.27 6.46 13.86
C THR A 228 7.42 6.66 12.88
N ASP A 229 8.66 6.72 13.35
CA ASP A 229 9.80 7.14 12.53
C ASP A 229 11.03 6.22 12.62
N SER A 230 10.99 5.21 13.51
CA SER A 230 12.15 4.35 13.74
C SER A 230 12.50 3.47 12.55
N PRO A 231 13.77 3.48 12.07
CA PRO A 231 14.26 2.56 11.06
C PRO A 231 14.13 1.09 11.47
N ALA A 232 14.15 0.80 12.77
CA ALA A 232 13.95 -0.54 13.29
C ALA A 232 12.55 -1.08 12.95
N LEU A 233 11.48 -0.32 13.24
CA LEU A 233 10.13 -0.74 12.89
C LEU A 233 9.94 -0.87 11.38
N ILE A 234 10.54 0.02 10.59
CA ILE A 234 10.50 -0.05 9.12
C ILE A 234 11.13 -1.37 8.64
N SER A 235 12.29 -1.73 9.19
CA SER A 235 12.98 -2.97 8.85
C SER A 235 12.18 -4.20 9.26
N ILE A 236 11.63 -4.24 10.47
CA ILE A 236 10.77 -5.33 10.95
C ILE A 236 9.56 -5.51 10.02
N ARG A 237 8.86 -4.43 9.68
CA ARG A 237 7.69 -4.49 8.79
C ARG A 237 8.07 -4.90 7.37
N THR A 238 9.22 -4.48 6.86
CA THR A 238 9.74 -4.93 5.56
C THR A 238 10.08 -6.42 5.59
N GLY A 239 10.69 -6.90 6.68
CA GLY A 239 10.92 -8.33 6.91
C GLY A 239 9.62 -9.13 6.88
N ILE A 240 8.56 -8.65 7.56
CA ILE A 240 7.23 -9.27 7.51
C ILE A 240 6.67 -9.25 6.07
N CYS A 241 6.85 -8.18 5.30
CA CYS A 241 6.43 -8.15 3.89
C CYS A 241 7.14 -9.23 3.04
N LEU A 242 8.43 -9.47 3.27
CA LEU A 242 9.18 -10.54 2.61
C LEU A 242 8.66 -11.94 3.01
N LEU A 243 8.38 -12.15 4.29
CA LEU A 243 7.78 -13.40 4.79
C LEU A 243 6.39 -13.63 4.19
N MET A 244 5.56 -12.59 4.11
CA MET A 244 4.24 -12.68 3.46
C MET A 244 4.34 -12.97 1.96
N MET A 245 5.34 -12.41 1.27
CA MET A 245 5.61 -12.70 -0.13
C MET A 245 5.99 -14.18 -0.33
N ALA A 246 6.90 -14.70 0.49
CA ALA A 246 7.28 -16.10 0.45
C ALA A 246 6.13 -17.03 0.83
N GLY A 247 5.34 -16.68 1.85
CA GLY A 247 4.14 -17.41 2.23
C GLY A 247 3.08 -17.44 1.13
N ALA A 248 2.88 -16.33 0.40
CA ALA A 248 1.99 -16.27 -0.76
C ALA A 248 2.48 -17.18 -1.91
N TYR A 249 3.80 -17.22 -2.13
CA TYR A 249 4.39 -18.14 -3.11
C TYR A 249 4.14 -19.60 -2.72
N LEU A 250 4.44 -20.00 -1.48
CA LEU A 250 4.19 -21.35 -0.99
C LEU A 250 2.70 -21.72 -1.08
N TRP A 251 1.82 -20.78 -0.75
CA TRP A 251 0.38 -20.99 -0.89
C TRP A 251 -0.02 -21.27 -2.35
N THR A 252 0.51 -20.50 -3.29
CA THR A 252 0.18 -20.67 -4.72
C THR A 252 0.75 -21.96 -5.29
N GLU A 253 1.92 -22.39 -4.84
CA GLU A 253 2.59 -23.59 -5.33
C GLU A 253 1.95 -24.88 -4.77
N PHE A 254 1.68 -24.92 -3.47
CA PHE A 254 1.29 -26.16 -2.78
C PHE A 254 -0.20 -26.25 -2.42
N CYS A 255 -0.89 -25.12 -2.21
CA CYS A 255 -2.24 -25.10 -1.68
C CYS A 255 -3.28 -24.58 -2.67
N ALA A 256 -2.89 -23.74 -3.63
CA ALA A 256 -3.85 -23.13 -4.54
C ALA A 256 -4.33 -24.15 -5.57
N ARG A 257 -5.62 -24.50 -5.48
CA ARG A 257 -6.31 -25.21 -6.54
C ARG A 257 -6.82 -24.21 -7.58
N PRO A 258 -7.04 -24.61 -8.85
CA PRO A 258 -7.61 -23.73 -9.87
C PRO A 258 -9.11 -23.47 -9.63
N VAL A 259 -9.47 -23.14 -8.41
CA VAL A 259 -10.82 -22.84 -7.93
C VAL A 259 -10.92 -21.37 -7.58
N TRP A 260 -12.12 -20.80 -7.65
CA TRP A 260 -12.38 -19.43 -7.29
C TRP A 260 -11.86 -19.08 -5.87
N SER A 261 -11.08 -18.00 -5.78
CA SER A 261 -10.54 -17.48 -4.52
C SER A 261 -11.12 -16.09 -4.23
N TRP A 262 -11.71 -15.95 -3.04
CA TRP A 262 -12.20 -14.66 -2.57
C TRP A 262 -11.07 -13.66 -2.30
N MET A 263 -9.90 -14.14 -1.84
CA MET A 263 -8.71 -13.31 -1.63
C MET A 263 -8.19 -12.73 -2.94
N GLU A 264 -8.09 -13.56 -3.98
CA GLU A 264 -7.68 -13.13 -5.32
C GLU A 264 -8.69 -12.12 -5.91
N THR A 265 -9.98 -12.38 -5.70
CA THR A 265 -11.07 -11.50 -6.14
C THR A 265 -10.97 -10.11 -5.51
N LEU A 266 -10.73 -10.04 -4.19
CA LEU A 266 -10.49 -8.79 -3.48
C LEU A 266 -9.19 -8.11 -3.94
N GLY A 267 -8.12 -8.88 -4.11
CA GLY A 267 -6.81 -8.38 -4.55
C GLY A 267 -6.85 -7.74 -5.94
N LYS A 268 -7.52 -8.36 -6.90
CA LYS A 268 -7.71 -7.83 -8.27
C LYS A 268 -8.48 -6.49 -8.30
N ASN A 269 -9.29 -6.21 -7.28
CA ASN A 269 -10.10 -5.01 -7.17
C ASN A 269 -9.71 -4.15 -5.96
N SER A 270 -8.50 -4.30 -5.44
CA SER A 270 -8.05 -3.71 -4.17
C SER A 270 -8.31 -2.21 -4.03
N LEU A 271 -8.15 -1.43 -5.09
CA LEU A 271 -8.40 0.02 -5.08
C LEU A 271 -9.90 0.33 -4.91
N MET A 272 -10.78 -0.38 -5.64
CA MET A 272 -12.23 -0.21 -5.49
C MET A 272 -12.69 -0.65 -4.10
N VAL A 273 -12.20 -1.78 -3.63
CA VAL A 273 -12.48 -2.29 -2.28
C VAL A 273 -12.03 -1.28 -1.24
N TYR A 274 -10.81 -0.72 -1.37
CA TYR A 274 -10.31 0.33 -0.49
C TYR A 274 -11.25 1.53 -0.45
N TRP A 275 -11.65 2.03 -1.61
CA TRP A 275 -12.51 3.20 -1.73
C TRP A 275 -13.86 2.97 -1.05
N VAL A 276 -14.55 1.89 -1.44
CA VAL A 276 -15.92 1.65 -0.99
C VAL A 276 -15.98 1.30 0.50
N HIS A 277 -15.07 0.44 1.02
CA HIS A 277 -15.15 0.08 2.44
C HIS A 277 -14.77 1.26 3.36
N VAL A 278 -13.85 2.14 2.95
CA VAL A 278 -13.53 3.34 3.75
C VAL A 278 -14.73 4.28 3.79
N MET A 279 -15.38 4.53 2.65
CA MET A 279 -16.60 5.34 2.61
C MET A 279 -17.73 4.71 3.43
N LEU A 280 -17.86 3.38 3.40
CA LEU A 280 -18.88 2.67 4.18
C LEU A 280 -18.61 2.78 5.69
N VAL A 281 -17.38 2.45 6.12
CA VAL A 281 -17.00 2.29 7.54
C VAL A 281 -16.82 3.64 8.26
N TYR A 282 -16.47 4.70 7.54
CA TYR A 282 -16.32 6.05 8.12
C TYR A 282 -17.45 7.00 7.74
N GLY A 283 -18.30 6.61 6.79
CA GLY A 283 -19.40 7.43 6.26
C GLY A 283 -20.60 7.57 7.19
N ALA A 284 -21.61 8.25 6.68
CA ALA A 284 -22.83 8.57 7.41
C ALA A 284 -23.64 7.32 7.82
N VAL A 285 -23.60 6.26 7.00
CA VAL A 285 -24.37 5.02 7.20
C VAL A 285 -24.09 4.38 8.56
N VAL A 286 -22.84 4.43 9.02
CA VAL A 286 -22.43 3.79 10.30
C VAL A 286 -22.44 4.75 11.50
N LYS A 287 -22.82 6.03 11.32
CA LYS A 287 -22.90 7.02 12.43
C LYS A 287 -23.63 6.48 13.68
N PRO A 288 -24.80 5.77 13.57
CA PRO A 288 -25.54 5.31 14.74
C PRO A 288 -24.79 4.29 15.59
N ILE A 289 -23.91 3.48 14.98
CA ILE A 289 -23.15 2.39 15.63
C ILE A 289 -21.68 2.72 15.85
N LYS A 290 -21.23 3.89 15.40
CA LYS A 290 -19.83 4.32 15.50
C LYS A 290 -19.39 4.42 16.97
N ARG A 291 -18.31 3.73 17.31
CA ARG A 291 -17.73 3.65 18.67
C ARG A 291 -18.70 3.09 19.74
N LYS A 292 -19.63 2.22 19.34
CA LYS A 292 -20.64 1.68 20.24
C LYS A 292 -20.63 0.14 20.34
N LEU A 293 -19.90 -0.53 19.45
CA LEU A 293 -19.94 -1.99 19.35
C LEU A 293 -18.94 -2.65 20.29
N ASP A 294 -19.36 -3.78 20.88
CA ASP A 294 -18.51 -4.69 21.63
C ASP A 294 -17.66 -5.55 20.70
N ILE A 295 -16.66 -6.26 21.26
CA ILE A 295 -15.71 -7.06 20.46
C ILE A 295 -16.42 -8.09 19.57
N PRO A 296 -17.38 -8.92 20.05
CA PRO A 296 -18.10 -9.87 19.18
C PRO A 296 -18.88 -9.18 18.06
N GLN A 297 -19.55 -8.08 18.36
CA GLN A 297 -20.29 -7.29 17.38
C GLN A 297 -19.39 -6.69 16.32
N VAL A 298 -18.20 -6.22 16.69
CA VAL A 298 -17.20 -5.68 15.76
C VAL A 298 -16.62 -6.79 14.88
N VAL A 299 -16.40 -7.98 15.41
CA VAL A 299 -15.99 -9.14 14.60
C VAL A 299 -17.07 -9.47 13.57
N LEU A 300 -18.33 -9.55 13.98
CA LEU A 300 -19.45 -9.78 13.08
C LEU A 300 -19.55 -8.68 12.02
N ALA A 301 -19.45 -7.41 12.41
CA ALA A 301 -19.44 -6.28 11.47
C ALA A 301 -18.29 -6.38 10.47
N THR A 302 -17.10 -6.82 10.90
CA THR A 302 -15.94 -7.03 10.03
C THR A 302 -16.20 -8.15 9.00
N LEU A 303 -16.82 -9.25 9.42
CA LEU A 303 -17.21 -10.34 8.53
C LEU A 303 -18.26 -9.88 7.51
N VAL A 304 -19.27 -9.13 7.96
CA VAL A 304 -20.30 -8.56 7.07
C VAL A 304 -19.69 -7.61 6.04
N VAL A 305 -18.85 -6.66 6.47
CA VAL A 305 -18.19 -5.73 5.55
C VAL A 305 -17.29 -6.49 4.56
N THR A 306 -16.57 -7.52 5.02
CA THR A 306 -15.74 -8.35 4.14
C THR A 306 -16.59 -9.09 3.11
N ALA A 307 -17.70 -9.71 3.52
CA ALA A 307 -18.63 -10.40 2.61
C ALA A 307 -19.23 -9.44 1.58
N LEU A 308 -19.62 -8.23 1.98
CA LEU A 308 -20.10 -7.18 1.08
C LEU A 308 -19.04 -6.77 0.05
N MET A 309 -17.77 -6.63 0.46
CA MET A 309 -16.67 -6.29 -0.45
C MET A 309 -16.36 -7.42 -1.43
N VAL A 310 -16.46 -8.68 -1.00
CA VAL A 310 -16.34 -9.85 -1.88
C VAL A 310 -17.47 -9.85 -2.91
N ALA A 311 -18.73 -9.70 -2.47
CA ALA A 311 -19.88 -9.66 -3.36
C ALA A 311 -19.75 -8.51 -4.40
N LEU A 312 -19.40 -7.31 -3.95
CA LEU A 312 -19.15 -6.16 -4.81
C LEU A 312 -18.06 -6.45 -5.85
N SER A 313 -16.95 -7.07 -5.42
CA SER A 313 -15.83 -7.42 -6.29
C SER A 313 -16.22 -8.45 -7.36
N VAL A 314 -17.02 -9.44 -7.00
CA VAL A 314 -17.54 -10.44 -7.95
C VAL A 314 -18.46 -9.79 -8.98
N VAL A 315 -19.40 -8.96 -8.53
CA VAL A 315 -20.31 -8.22 -9.45
C VAL A 315 -19.51 -7.33 -10.41
N TRP A 316 -18.52 -6.62 -9.90
CA TRP A 316 -17.67 -5.74 -10.70
C TRP A 316 -16.85 -6.50 -11.75
N LEU A 317 -16.28 -7.66 -11.39
CA LEU A 317 -15.54 -8.50 -12.34
C LEU A 317 -16.45 -9.06 -13.44
N ARG A 318 -17.67 -9.51 -13.06
CA ARG A 318 -18.66 -10.00 -14.03
C ARG A 318 -19.09 -8.88 -15.01
N TRP A 319 -19.32 -7.67 -14.49
CA TRP A 319 -19.65 -6.53 -15.30
C TRP A 319 -18.52 -6.15 -16.28
N LYS A 320 -17.27 -6.12 -15.80
CA LYS A 320 -16.10 -5.88 -16.66
C LYS A 320 -15.96 -6.94 -17.76
N ALA A 321 -16.20 -8.22 -17.43
CA ALA A 321 -16.15 -9.32 -18.40
C ALA A 321 -17.21 -9.13 -19.49
N ARG A 322 -18.46 -8.85 -19.11
CA ARG A 322 -19.56 -8.57 -20.07
C ARG A 322 -19.23 -7.41 -21.00
N ARG A 323 -18.66 -6.31 -20.48
CA ARG A 323 -18.27 -5.15 -21.30
C ARG A 323 -17.13 -5.46 -22.27
N ARG A 324 -16.20 -6.36 -21.92
CA ARG A 324 -15.14 -6.80 -22.84
C ARG A 324 -15.70 -7.59 -24.00
N VAL A 325 -16.57 -8.54 -23.73
CA VAL A 325 -17.26 -9.33 -24.79
C VAL A 325 -18.08 -8.44 -25.70
N ALA A 326 -18.84 -7.49 -25.17
CA ALA A 326 -19.60 -6.54 -25.98
C ALA A 326 -18.70 -5.66 -26.88
N ARG A 327 -17.51 -5.29 -26.42
CA ARG A 327 -16.56 -4.49 -27.22
C ARG A 327 -15.89 -5.31 -28.32
N SER A 328 -15.49 -6.57 -28.04
CA SER A 328 -14.92 -7.44 -29.08
C SER A 328 -15.93 -7.76 -30.17
N GLY A 329 -17.18 -8.02 -29.84
CA GLY A 329 -18.26 -8.21 -30.83
C GLY A 329 -18.56 -6.95 -31.67
N LEU A 330 -18.34 -5.75 -31.13
CA LEU A 330 -18.46 -4.49 -31.87
C LEU A 330 -17.26 -4.20 -32.77
N GLU A 331 -16.05 -4.68 -32.43
CA GLU A 331 -14.86 -4.59 -33.28
C GLU A 331 -14.92 -5.58 -34.46
N GLU A 332 -15.43 -6.77 -34.25
CA GLU A 332 -15.69 -7.75 -35.31
C GLU A 332 -16.85 -7.35 -36.26
N ALA A 333 -17.82 -6.57 -35.74
CA ALA A 333 -18.95 -6.07 -36.51
C ALA A 333 -18.67 -4.79 -37.31
N LYS A 334 -17.49 -4.18 -37.19
CA LYS A 334 -17.10 -3.04 -38.02
C LYS A 334 -16.82 -3.53 -39.46
N PRO A 335 -17.62 -3.10 -40.44
CA PRO A 335 -17.42 -3.54 -41.82
C PRO A 335 -16.06 -3.10 -42.34
N ALA A 336 -15.39 -3.94 -43.09
CA ALA A 336 -14.09 -3.75 -43.75
C ALA A 336 -14.05 -2.57 -44.77
N TYR A 337 -14.92 -1.59 -44.68
CA TYR A 337 -15.07 -0.48 -45.62
C TYR A 337 -14.29 0.79 -45.26
N ALA A 338 -13.36 0.75 -44.31
CA ALA A 338 -12.57 1.92 -43.92
C ALA A 338 -11.10 1.85 -44.34
N SER A 339 -10.80 1.10 -45.42
CA SER A 339 -9.46 1.12 -46.05
C SER A 339 -9.62 1.23 -47.57
N ARG A 340 -10.01 2.42 -48.04
CA ARG A 340 -9.75 2.90 -49.38
C ARG A 340 -9.42 4.38 -49.34
#